data_d9210af79bc9fdfd0675bbae5b2ac4c8
#
_entry.id   d9210af79bc9fdfd0675bbae5b2ac4c8
#
_cell.length_a   1.000
_cell.length_b   1.000
_cell.length_c   1.000
_cell.angle_alpha   90.00
_cell.angle_beta   90.00
_cell.angle_gamma   90.00
#
_symmetry.space_group_name_H-M   'P 1'
#
loop_
_entity.id
_entity.type
_entity.pdbx_description
1 polymer ?
#
loop_
_entity_poly.entity_id
_entity_poly.type
_entity_poly.pdbx_seq_one_letter_code
_entity_poly.pdbx_strand_id
1 'polypeptide(L)'
;TNKQWIFIILLVIIAIIVFIKWREYYYKKLLHTDTLTQIPNKQYFMKTAEKILDNNSDKSYLLTSLDARNFKLINERFGHIVGDQTLMNIAKNIKSKFHKNGLYARSQGDSFLILVEDTSQNRELLKSLVDLDISIHNTTNYKVPLKIGVCPIPRYNPALSLSLYIDRANIAKKYTSARNTNYICYFTDDMNKKLNMKNMIESEMVRALSKGEFVVYYQPKYELANDTIIGAEALVRWNHKEKGIISPGVFIPVFERNGFIVDLDFYVYEQVLKMQKHRLDMG
;
A
#
# COMPACT_ATOMS: atom_id res chain seq x y z
N THR A 1 -19.34 43.32 -52.86
CA THR A 1 -20.07 42.04 -52.65
C THR A 1 -19.10 40.86 -52.46
N ASN A 2 -18.04 40.67 -53.28
CA ASN A 2 -17.08 39.57 -53.12
C ASN A 2 -16.28 39.64 -51.80
N LYS A 3 -15.95 40.84 -51.31
CA LYS A 3 -15.24 41.04 -50.06
C LYS A 3 -16.03 40.58 -48.83
N GLN A 4 -17.37 40.71 -48.83
CA GLN A 4 -18.23 40.27 -47.76
C GLN A 4 -18.28 38.75 -47.62
N TRP A 5 -18.33 38.03 -48.76
CA TRP A 5 -18.30 36.58 -48.78
C TRP A 5 -16.96 36.03 -48.32
N ILE A 6 -15.82 36.64 -48.72
CA ILE A 6 -14.49 36.27 -48.22
C ILE A 6 -14.42 36.46 -46.69
N PHE A 7 -14.93 37.54 -46.16
CA PHE A 7 -14.97 37.80 -44.72
C PHE A 7 -15.82 36.76 -43.97
N ILE A 8 -17.00 36.40 -44.49
CA ILE A 8 -17.85 35.34 -43.91
C ILE A 8 -17.14 33.99 -43.94
N ILE A 9 -16.52 33.61 -45.02
CA ILE A 9 -15.77 32.37 -45.16
C ILE A 9 -14.62 32.32 -44.12
N LEU A 10 -13.89 33.41 -43.93
CA LEU A 10 -12.83 33.53 -42.96
C LEU A 10 -13.33 33.35 -41.52
N LEU A 11 -14.47 33.96 -41.17
CA LEU A 11 -15.12 33.78 -39.87
C LEU A 11 -15.52 32.31 -39.63
N VAL A 12 -16.07 31.64 -40.64
CA VAL A 12 -16.47 30.25 -40.55
C VAL A 12 -15.24 29.36 -40.33
N ILE A 13 -14.13 29.59 -41.04
CA ILE A 13 -12.89 28.84 -40.85
C ILE A 13 -12.35 29.04 -39.45
N ILE A 14 -12.32 30.27 -38.95
CA ILE A 14 -11.89 30.56 -37.56
C ILE A 14 -12.78 29.84 -36.55
N ALA A 15 -14.11 29.88 -36.75
CA ALA A 15 -15.04 29.17 -35.84
C ALA A 15 -14.82 27.64 -35.83
N ILE A 16 -14.55 27.05 -37.01
CA ILE A 16 -14.22 25.63 -37.13
C ILE A 16 -12.90 25.32 -36.40
N ILE A 17 -11.86 26.11 -36.58
CA ILE A 17 -10.57 25.92 -35.90
C ILE A 17 -10.75 26.03 -34.36
N VAL A 18 -11.49 27.02 -33.88
CA VAL A 18 -11.79 27.21 -32.47
C VAL A 18 -12.56 25.99 -31.92
N PHE A 19 -13.57 25.51 -32.66
CA PHE A 19 -14.36 24.34 -32.28
C PHE A 19 -13.50 23.07 -32.22
N ILE A 20 -12.61 22.85 -33.19
CA ILE A 20 -11.68 21.70 -33.20
C ILE A 20 -10.75 21.78 -31.98
N LYS A 21 -10.15 22.95 -31.73
CA LYS A 21 -9.27 23.18 -30.56
C LYS A 21 -10.01 22.99 -29.23
N TRP A 22 -11.22 23.50 -29.11
CA TRP A 22 -12.06 23.31 -27.93
C TRP A 22 -12.42 21.84 -27.74
N ARG A 23 -12.78 21.12 -28.80
CA ARG A 23 -13.07 19.69 -28.78
C ARG A 23 -11.85 18.87 -28.33
N GLU A 24 -10.68 19.14 -28.90
CA GLU A 24 -9.44 18.49 -28.48
C GLU A 24 -9.12 18.74 -26.99
N TYR A 25 -9.28 20.00 -26.55
CA TYR A 25 -9.10 20.35 -25.13
C TYR A 25 -10.07 19.60 -24.22
N TYR A 26 -11.35 19.56 -24.61
CA TYR A 26 -12.39 18.86 -23.85
C TYR A 26 -12.12 17.36 -23.76
N TYR A 27 -11.78 16.71 -24.88
CA TYR A 27 -11.42 15.28 -24.86
C TYR A 27 -10.15 15.00 -24.05
N LYS A 28 -9.13 15.83 -24.17
CA LYS A 28 -7.92 15.72 -23.34
C LYS A 28 -8.24 15.84 -21.86
N LYS A 29 -9.09 16.78 -21.50
CA LYS A 29 -9.54 16.97 -20.11
C LYS A 29 -10.28 15.72 -19.60
N LEU A 30 -11.23 15.16 -20.36
CA LEU A 30 -11.95 13.95 -20.01
C LEU A 30 -11.02 12.74 -19.83
N LEU A 31 -10.01 12.59 -20.68
CA LEU A 31 -9.08 11.47 -20.65
C LEU A 31 -8.02 11.59 -19.54
N HIS A 32 -7.77 12.79 -19.03
CA HIS A 32 -6.64 13.06 -18.14
C HIS A 32 -7.01 13.49 -16.73
N THR A 33 -8.30 13.77 -16.47
CA THR A 33 -8.77 14.19 -15.14
C THR A 33 -9.72 13.18 -14.52
N ASP A 34 -9.70 13.09 -13.20
CA ASP A 34 -10.71 12.37 -12.41
C ASP A 34 -11.99 13.19 -12.34
N THR A 35 -13.14 12.57 -12.63
CA THR A 35 -14.43 13.26 -12.75
C THR A 35 -14.92 13.84 -11.44
N LEU A 36 -14.65 13.21 -10.30
CA LEU A 36 -15.07 13.66 -8.99
C LEU A 36 -14.18 14.80 -8.47
N THR A 37 -12.88 14.57 -8.46
CA THR A 37 -11.94 15.46 -7.77
C THR A 37 -11.33 16.53 -8.68
N GLN A 38 -11.50 16.42 -9.99
CA GLN A 38 -10.99 17.36 -11.01
C GLN A 38 -9.47 17.57 -10.96
N ILE A 39 -8.72 16.65 -10.32
CA ILE A 39 -7.26 16.55 -10.43
C ILE A 39 -6.90 15.50 -11.48
N PRO A 40 -5.62 15.41 -11.93
CA PRO A 40 -5.21 14.37 -12.86
C PRO A 40 -5.59 12.95 -12.40
N ASN A 41 -5.91 12.09 -13.36
CA ASN A 41 -6.18 10.69 -13.12
C ASN A 41 -4.90 9.83 -13.20
N LYS A 42 -4.99 8.54 -12.82
CA LYS A 42 -3.87 7.60 -12.84
C LYS A 42 -3.19 7.49 -14.21
N GLN A 43 -3.96 7.48 -15.30
CA GLN A 43 -3.41 7.33 -16.64
C GLN A 43 -2.52 8.51 -17.04
N TYR A 44 -2.96 9.72 -16.76
CA TYR A 44 -2.16 10.93 -16.95
C TYR A 44 -0.90 10.91 -16.08
N PHE A 45 -1.05 10.51 -14.80
CA PHE A 45 0.06 10.41 -13.87
C PHE A 45 1.14 9.47 -14.39
N MET A 46 0.78 8.23 -14.79
CA MET A 46 1.73 7.24 -15.28
C MET A 46 2.55 7.77 -16.44
N LYS A 47 1.87 8.26 -17.50
CA LYS A 47 2.53 8.78 -18.71
C LYS A 47 3.43 9.99 -18.43
N THR A 48 3.02 10.85 -17.49
CA THR A 48 3.76 12.08 -17.19
C THR A 48 4.92 11.80 -16.24
N ALA A 49 4.73 10.93 -15.26
CA ALA A 49 5.76 10.53 -14.30
C ALA A 49 6.93 9.84 -15.00
N GLU A 50 6.68 8.91 -15.92
CA GLU A 50 7.73 8.26 -16.72
C GLU A 50 8.57 9.29 -17.46
N LYS A 51 7.94 10.26 -18.13
CA LYS A 51 8.66 11.33 -18.83
C LYS A 51 9.50 12.21 -17.89
N ILE A 52 8.96 12.53 -16.70
CA ILE A 52 9.69 13.34 -15.71
C ILE A 52 10.94 12.58 -15.25
N LEU A 53 10.79 11.30 -14.92
CA LEU A 53 11.86 10.46 -14.41
C LEU A 53 12.93 10.16 -15.47
N ASP A 54 12.54 9.90 -16.71
CA ASP A 54 13.46 9.69 -17.84
C ASP A 54 14.29 10.93 -18.15
N ASN A 55 13.64 12.10 -18.18
CA ASN A 55 14.32 13.37 -18.51
C ASN A 55 15.22 13.90 -17.37
N ASN A 56 15.08 13.37 -16.14
CA ASN A 56 15.80 13.82 -14.97
C ASN A 56 16.35 12.61 -14.17
N SER A 57 16.95 11.65 -14.87
CA SER A 57 17.45 10.41 -14.28
C SER A 57 18.60 10.58 -13.28
N ASP A 58 19.22 11.76 -13.24
CA ASP A 58 20.24 12.19 -12.29
C ASP A 58 19.67 12.67 -10.95
N LYS A 59 18.38 12.99 -10.91
CA LYS A 59 17.69 13.47 -9.70
C LYS A 59 17.06 12.35 -8.90
N SER A 60 16.96 12.59 -7.59
CA SER A 60 16.22 11.72 -6.66
C SER A 60 14.77 12.17 -6.54
N TYR A 61 13.85 11.20 -6.50
CA TYR A 61 12.42 11.43 -6.39
C TYR A 61 11.79 10.64 -5.24
N LEU A 62 10.65 11.10 -4.76
CA LEU A 62 9.76 10.40 -3.84
C LEU A 62 8.46 10.11 -4.58
N LEU A 63 8.17 8.81 -4.81
CA LEU A 63 6.88 8.37 -5.28
C LEU A 63 6.04 7.97 -4.07
N THR A 64 4.90 8.62 -3.91
CA THR A 64 4.04 8.48 -2.74
C THR A 64 2.69 7.93 -3.14
N SER A 65 2.20 6.94 -2.41
CA SER A 65 0.81 6.47 -2.44
C SER A 65 0.14 6.78 -1.11
N LEU A 66 -1.05 7.35 -1.13
CA LEU A 66 -1.79 7.69 0.08
C LEU A 66 -3.27 7.36 -0.04
N ASP A 67 -3.89 6.96 1.08
CA ASP A 67 -5.31 6.65 1.20
C ASP A 67 -5.90 7.33 2.44
N ALA A 68 -7.20 7.64 2.40
CA ALA A 68 -7.94 8.01 3.60
C ALA A 68 -8.08 6.80 4.53
N ARG A 69 -7.67 6.95 5.78
CA ARG A 69 -7.83 5.87 6.76
C ARG A 69 -9.31 5.61 7.06
N ASN A 70 -9.70 4.34 7.00
CA ASN A 70 -11.06 3.89 7.28
C ASN A 70 -12.13 4.60 6.41
N PHE A 71 -11.81 4.91 5.15
CA PHE A 71 -12.72 5.59 4.24
C PHE A 71 -14.08 4.87 4.10
N LYS A 72 -14.06 3.52 4.14
CA LYS A 72 -15.30 2.72 4.13
C LYS A 72 -16.22 3.08 5.31
N LEU A 73 -15.67 3.26 6.52
CA LEU A 73 -16.45 3.67 7.69
C LEU A 73 -17.03 5.09 7.56
N ILE A 74 -16.34 5.98 6.85
CA ILE A 74 -16.87 7.33 6.55
C ILE A 74 -18.13 7.18 5.69
N ASN A 75 -18.07 6.38 4.63
CA ASN A 75 -19.22 6.11 3.77
C ASN A 75 -20.38 5.44 4.51
N GLU A 76 -20.08 4.43 5.34
CA GLU A 76 -21.09 3.71 6.13
C GLU A 76 -21.77 4.60 7.17
N ARG A 77 -21.00 5.49 7.82
CA ARG A 77 -21.52 6.32 8.92
C ARG A 77 -22.18 7.61 8.45
N PHE A 78 -21.64 8.24 7.39
CA PHE A 78 -22.04 9.58 6.96
C PHE A 78 -22.61 9.62 5.53
N GLY A 79 -22.63 8.49 4.83
CA GLY A 79 -23.12 8.38 3.47
C GLY A 79 -22.07 8.73 2.40
N HIS A 80 -22.33 8.30 1.16
CA HIS A 80 -21.43 8.48 0.02
C HIS A 80 -21.18 9.95 -0.35
N ILE A 81 -22.15 10.84 -0.14
CA ILE A 81 -22.01 12.28 -0.42
C ILE A 81 -20.87 12.87 0.43
N VAL A 82 -20.82 12.50 1.71
CA VAL A 82 -19.76 12.94 2.62
C VAL A 82 -18.42 12.30 2.26
N GLY A 83 -18.42 11.04 1.83
CA GLY A 83 -17.22 10.41 1.27
C GLY A 83 -16.67 11.16 0.06
N ASP A 84 -17.51 11.52 -0.89
CA ASP A 84 -17.13 12.31 -2.08
C ASP A 84 -16.56 13.67 -1.71
N GLN A 85 -17.19 14.37 -0.76
CA GLN A 85 -16.68 15.64 -0.23
C GLN A 85 -15.31 15.48 0.44
N THR A 86 -15.12 14.37 1.16
CA THR A 86 -13.83 14.01 1.76
C THR A 86 -12.75 13.86 0.70
N LEU A 87 -13.03 13.10 -0.38
CA LEU A 87 -12.09 12.91 -1.50
C LEU A 87 -11.77 14.22 -2.23
N MET A 88 -12.77 15.07 -2.45
CA MET A 88 -12.57 16.41 -3.04
C MET A 88 -11.69 17.30 -2.16
N ASN A 89 -11.87 17.25 -0.83
CA ASN A 89 -11.05 18.00 0.11
C ASN A 89 -9.60 17.49 0.15
N ILE A 90 -9.38 16.18 0.14
CA ILE A 90 -8.03 15.59 0.03
C ILE A 90 -7.36 16.08 -1.26
N ALA A 91 -8.06 15.98 -2.40
CA ALA A 91 -7.55 16.43 -3.69
C ALA A 91 -7.20 17.92 -3.71
N LYS A 92 -8.03 18.77 -3.11
CA LYS A 92 -7.79 20.20 -2.98
C LYS A 92 -6.53 20.49 -2.15
N ASN A 93 -6.33 19.77 -1.04
CA ASN A 93 -5.14 19.90 -0.21
C ASN A 93 -3.87 19.45 -0.94
N ILE A 94 -3.91 18.31 -1.64
CA ILE A 94 -2.80 17.83 -2.46
C ILE A 94 -2.47 18.88 -3.53
N LYS A 95 -3.46 19.35 -4.27
CA LYS A 95 -3.29 20.37 -5.30
C LYS A 95 -2.68 21.65 -4.74
N SER A 96 -3.16 22.16 -3.61
CA SER A 96 -2.65 23.40 -3.01
C SER A 96 -1.17 23.31 -2.62
N LYS A 97 -0.74 22.14 -2.13
CA LYS A 97 0.63 21.91 -1.66
C LYS A 97 1.61 21.58 -2.79
N PHE A 98 1.18 20.86 -3.82
CA PHE A 98 2.06 20.26 -4.84
C PHE A 98 1.90 20.81 -6.26
N HIS A 99 1.00 21.76 -6.51
CA HIS A 99 0.73 22.28 -7.87
C HIS A 99 1.94 22.89 -8.57
N LYS A 100 2.94 23.39 -7.82
CA LYS A 100 4.15 24.01 -8.39
C LYS A 100 5.31 23.02 -8.50
N ASN A 101 5.42 22.06 -7.57
CA ASN A 101 6.64 21.29 -7.36
C ASN A 101 6.44 19.79 -7.53
N GLY A 102 5.25 19.33 -7.92
CA GLY A 102 4.99 17.89 -7.99
C GLY A 102 3.93 17.51 -9.01
N LEU A 103 3.98 16.26 -9.41
CA LEU A 103 2.92 15.59 -10.14
C LEU A 103 2.05 14.85 -9.14
N TYR A 104 0.74 14.94 -9.26
CA TYR A 104 -0.22 14.26 -8.39
C TYR A 104 -1.42 13.79 -9.20
N ALA A 105 -2.10 12.75 -8.69
CA ALA A 105 -3.31 12.23 -9.29
C ALA A 105 -4.17 11.48 -8.28
N ARG A 106 -5.46 11.32 -8.60
CA ARG A 106 -6.29 10.27 -8.00
C ARG A 106 -6.12 8.98 -8.78
N SER A 107 -5.82 7.89 -8.07
CA SER A 107 -5.57 6.60 -8.71
C SER A 107 -6.85 5.79 -8.86
N GLN A 108 -7.43 5.37 -7.74
CA GLN A 108 -8.65 4.56 -7.70
C GLN A 108 -9.25 4.61 -6.28
N GLY A 109 -10.59 4.67 -6.17
CA GLY A 109 -11.26 4.71 -4.87
C GLY A 109 -10.83 5.93 -4.05
N ASP A 110 -10.24 5.70 -2.88
CA ASP A 110 -9.68 6.71 -1.98
C ASP A 110 -8.16 6.89 -2.12
N SER A 111 -7.55 6.26 -3.13
CA SER A 111 -6.09 6.27 -3.33
C SER A 111 -5.63 7.41 -4.23
N PHE A 112 -4.57 8.10 -3.78
CA PHE A 112 -3.90 9.18 -4.50
C PHE A 112 -2.42 8.87 -4.68
N LEU A 113 -1.83 9.43 -5.74
CA LEU A 113 -0.40 9.33 -6.05
C LEU A 113 0.23 10.72 -6.10
N ILE A 114 1.47 10.82 -5.64
CA ILE A 114 2.27 12.04 -5.72
C ILE A 114 3.69 11.66 -6.13
N LEU A 115 4.27 12.39 -7.08
CA LEU A 115 5.69 12.31 -7.45
C LEU A 115 6.31 13.69 -7.25
N VAL A 116 7.32 13.77 -6.42
CA VAL A 116 8.08 15.00 -6.14
C VAL A 116 9.58 14.73 -6.10
N GLU A 117 10.40 15.74 -6.38
CA GLU A 117 11.83 15.66 -6.15
C GLU A 117 12.13 15.46 -4.65
N ASP A 118 13.10 14.62 -4.30
CA ASP A 118 13.47 14.32 -2.92
C ASP A 118 14.26 15.48 -2.32
N THR A 119 13.55 16.42 -1.75
CA THR A 119 14.08 17.59 -1.02
C THR A 119 13.53 17.63 0.40
N SER A 120 14.24 18.29 1.31
CA SER A 120 13.75 18.48 2.68
C SER A 120 12.39 19.18 2.72
N GLN A 121 12.17 20.16 1.84
CA GLN A 121 10.90 20.87 1.72
C GLN A 121 9.75 19.94 1.31
N ASN A 122 9.97 19.09 0.28
CA ASN A 122 8.95 18.15 -0.18
C ASN A 122 8.67 17.06 0.85
N ARG A 123 9.68 16.62 1.60
CA ARG A 123 9.48 15.69 2.74
C ARG A 123 8.59 16.29 3.82
N GLU A 124 8.79 17.57 4.18
CA GLU A 124 7.92 18.27 5.13
C GLU A 124 6.50 18.49 4.59
N LEU A 125 6.35 18.81 3.30
CA LEU A 125 5.04 18.91 2.65
C LEU A 125 4.29 17.56 2.69
N LEU A 126 4.96 16.44 2.45
CA LEU A 126 4.35 15.10 2.57
C LEU A 126 3.92 14.80 4.02
N LYS A 127 4.74 15.14 5.01
CA LYS A 127 4.37 14.99 6.42
C LYS A 127 3.15 15.84 6.79
N SER A 128 3.05 17.04 6.25
CA SER A 128 1.91 17.95 6.51
C SER A 128 0.59 17.47 5.93
N LEU A 129 0.58 16.39 5.12
CA LEU A 129 -0.66 15.74 4.65
C LEU A 129 -1.27 14.80 5.70
N VAL A 130 -0.50 14.38 6.70
CA VAL A 130 -0.95 13.39 7.70
C VAL A 130 -2.16 13.89 8.49
N ASP A 131 -2.13 15.16 8.88
CA ASP A 131 -3.14 15.80 9.72
C ASP A 131 -4.02 16.76 8.91
N LEU A 132 -4.80 16.21 7.96
CA LEU A 132 -5.76 17.02 7.23
C LEU A 132 -7.04 17.19 8.04
N ASP A 133 -7.34 18.43 8.43
CA ASP A 133 -8.65 18.82 8.90
C ASP A 133 -9.62 18.89 7.73
N ILE A 134 -10.55 17.95 7.66
CA ILE A 134 -11.59 17.90 6.65
C ILE A 134 -12.90 18.40 7.29
N SER A 135 -13.36 19.55 6.87
CA SER A 135 -14.68 20.04 7.27
C SER A 135 -15.75 19.21 6.57
N ILE A 136 -16.49 18.42 7.33
CA ILE A 136 -17.67 17.70 6.87
C ILE A 136 -18.87 18.56 7.28
N HIS A 137 -19.64 19.05 6.31
CA HIS A 137 -20.84 19.89 6.55
C HIS A 137 -20.62 20.91 7.66
N ASN A 138 -20.42 22.16 7.36
CA ASN A 138 -20.37 23.39 8.17
C ASN A 138 -20.44 23.30 9.72
N THR A 139 -20.52 22.12 10.33
CA THR A 139 -20.81 21.89 11.75
C THR A 139 -19.82 21.04 12.51
N THR A 140 -18.99 20.21 11.84
CA THR A 140 -18.01 19.36 12.54
C THR A 140 -16.72 19.21 11.74
N ASN A 141 -15.60 19.68 12.30
CA ASN A 141 -14.28 19.38 11.78
C ASN A 141 -13.96 17.93 12.13
N TYR A 142 -13.98 17.04 11.14
CA TYR A 142 -13.56 15.64 11.31
C TYR A 142 -12.14 15.50 10.77
N LYS A 143 -11.22 15.03 11.63
CA LYS A 143 -9.87 14.70 11.19
C LYS A 143 -9.88 13.37 10.46
N VAL A 144 -9.55 13.40 9.18
CA VAL A 144 -9.34 12.18 8.40
C VAL A 144 -7.84 11.94 8.29
N PRO A 145 -7.28 11.03 9.09
CA PRO A 145 -5.86 10.71 8.98
C PRO A 145 -5.61 9.99 7.66
N LEU A 146 -4.54 10.39 6.97
CA LEU A 146 -4.09 9.72 5.75
C LEU A 146 -3.01 8.68 6.07
N LYS A 147 -3.08 7.53 5.42
CA LYS A 147 -1.99 6.55 5.37
C LYS A 147 -1.12 6.89 4.18
N ILE A 148 0.16 7.09 4.41
CA ILE A 148 1.10 7.55 3.40
C ILE A 148 2.25 6.56 3.28
N GLY A 149 2.39 5.93 2.13
CA GLY A 149 3.53 5.08 1.79
C GLY A 149 4.40 5.79 0.76
N VAL A 150 5.69 5.86 1.02
CA VAL A 150 6.67 6.55 0.18
C VAL A 150 7.69 5.55 -0.36
N CYS A 151 7.90 5.53 -1.66
CA CYS A 151 9.00 4.83 -2.30
C CYS A 151 10.06 5.86 -2.74
N PRO A 152 11.24 5.92 -2.08
CA PRO A 152 12.35 6.70 -2.56
C PRO A 152 12.88 6.13 -3.88
N ILE A 153 13.17 7.01 -4.83
CA ILE A 153 13.80 6.71 -6.12
C ILE A 153 15.09 7.53 -6.18
N PRO A 154 16.21 7.02 -5.59
CA PRO A 154 17.48 7.76 -5.57
C PRO A 154 18.01 8.01 -6.97
N ARG A 155 17.81 7.04 -7.86
CA ARG A 155 18.10 7.10 -9.28
C ARG A 155 17.08 6.28 -10.03
N TYR A 156 16.44 6.88 -11.03
CA TYR A 156 15.47 6.17 -11.83
C TYR A 156 16.16 5.13 -12.73
N ASN A 157 15.61 3.91 -12.73
CA ASN A 157 16.02 2.84 -13.63
C ASN A 157 14.90 2.56 -14.64
N PRO A 158 15.05 2.95 -15.91
CA PRO A 158 14.03 2.76 -16.93
C PRO A 158 13.75 1.28 -17.28
N ALA A 159 14.63 0.34 -16.86
CA ALA A 159 14.36 -1.10 -16.98
C ALA A 159 13.29 -1.58 -15.98
N LEU A 160 12.99 -0.80 -14.93
CA LEU A 160 11.94 -1.09 -13.96
C LEU A 160 10.69 -0.28 -14.31
N SER A 161 9.54 -0.95 -14.38
CA SER A 161 8.27 -0.27 -14.63
C SER A 161 7.92 0.70 -13.51
N LEU A 162 7.31 1.83 -13.85
CA LEU A 162 6.79 2.78 -12.84
C LEU A 162 5.80 2.11 -11.88
N SER A 163 5.05 1.11 -12.36
CA SER A 163 4.14 0.32 -11.53
C SER A 163 4.84 -0.34 -10.36
N LEU A 164 6.07 -0.82 -10.53
CA LEU A 164 6.85 -1.42 -9.44
C LEU A 164 7.14 -0.41 -8.31
N TYR A 165 7.45 0.85 -8.64
CA TYR A 165 7.66 1.89 -7.63
C TYR A 165 6.36 2.26 -6.92
N ILE A 166 5.22 2.24 -7.64
CA ILE A 166 3.89 2.42 -7.03
C ILE A 166 3.57 1.25 -6.09
N ASP A 167 3.86 0.01 -6.47
CA ASP A 167 3.66 -1.17 -5.63
C ASP A 167 4.52 -1.11 -4.36
N ARG A 168 5.77 -0.67 -4.46
CA ARG A 168 6.65 -0.43 -3.31
C ARG A 168 6.08 0.64 -2.37
N ALA A 169 5.55 1.75 -2.90
CA ALA A 169 4.86 2.75 -2.09
C ALA A 169 3.60 2.17 -1.42
N ASN A 170 2.83 1.33 -2.13
CA ASN A 170 1.67 0.63 -1.57
C ASN A 170 2.07 -0.37 -0.48
N ILE A 171 3.20 -1.06 -0.61
CA ILE A 171 3.73 -1.93 0.43
C ILE A 171 4.05 -1.08 1.68
N ALA A 172 4.82 0.00 1.54
CA ALA A 172 5.15 0.89 2.64
C ALA A 172 3.88 1.42 3.35
N LYS A 173 2.85 1.80 2.58
CA LYS A 173 1.57 2.25 3.12
C LYS A 173 0.89 1.23 4.03
N LYS A 174 1.03 -0.08 3.75
CA LYS A 174 0.49 -1.16 4.61
C LYS A 174 1.18 -1.25 5.98
N TYR A 175 2.42 -0.76 6.08
CA TYR A 175 3.18 -0.72 7.34
C TYR A 175 2.91 0.52 8.19
N THR A 176 2.08 1.46 7.71
CA THR A 176 1.62 2.58 8.54
C THR A 176 0.73 2.03 9.67
N SER A 177 1.10 2.28 10.91
CA SER A 177 0.43 1.71 12.08
C SER A 177 -0.67 2.62 12.63
N ALA A 178 -1.76 1.97 13.09
CA ALA A 178 -2.81 2.65 13.84
C ALA A 178 -2.44 2.91 15.31
N ARG A 179 -1.49 2.13 15.85
CA ARG A 179 -1.09 2.18 17.27
C ARG A 179 0.07 3.14 17.52
N ASN A 180 0.92 3.33 16.52
CA ASN A 180 2.00 4.33 16.56
C ASN A 180 1.59 5.48 15.66
N THR A 181 1.77 6.71 16.07
CA THR A 181 1.49 7.96 15.36
C THR A 181 2.18 8.10 13.98
N ASN A 182 2.76 7.01 13.46
CA ASN A 182 3.44 6.98 12.17
C ASN A 182 2.45 6.71 11.04
N TYR A 183 1.85 7.78 10.53
CA TYR A 183 0.97 7.74 9.36
C TYR A 183 1.73 7.76 8.03
N ILE A 184 3.05 7.98 8.06
CA ILE A 184 3.93 7.96 6.89
C ILE A 184 5.00 6.88 7.05
N CYS A 185 5.20 6.06 6.03
CA CYS A 185 6.19 5.00 6.03
C CYS A 185 6.97 4.99 4.71
N TYR A 186 8.28 4.87 4.81
CA TYR A 186 9.18 4.77 3.66
C TYR A 186 9.46 3.30 3.34
N PHE A 187 9.39 2.95 2.06
CA PHE A 187 9.68 1.59 1.59
C PHE A 187 11.14 1.21 1.88
N THR A 188 11.31 -0.02 2.34
CA THR A 188 12.60 -0.71 2.44
C THR A 188 12.49 -2.09 1.82
N ASP A 189 13.61 -2.63 1.30
CA ASP A 189 13.63 -3.98 0.70
C ASP A 189 13.25 -5.08 1.71
N ASP A 190 13.48 -4.86 3.01
CA ASP A 190 13.06 -5.76 4.08
C ASP A 190 11.53 -5.90 4.16
N MET A 191 10.78 -4.84 3.89
CA MET A 191 9.31 -4.89 3.82
C MET A 191 8.83 -5.83 2.72
N ASN A 192 9.47 -5.80 1.56
CA ASN A 192 9.15 -6.70 0.46
C ASN A 192 9.46 -8.16 0.81
N LYS A 193 10.62 -8.42 1.43
CA LYS A 193 11.00 -9.75 1.92
C LYS A 193 9.97 -10.28 2.93
N LYS A 194 9.57 -9.48 3.91
CA LYS A 194 8.55 -9.84 4.90
C LYS A 194 7.19 -10.11 4.26
N LEU A 195 6.77 -9.29 3.29
CA LEU A 195 5.52 -9.52 2.56
C LEU A 195 5.55 -10.83 1.77
N ASN A 196 6.64 -11.11 1.05
CA ASN A 196 6.80 -12.34 0.29
C ASN A 196 6.83 -13.56 1.21
N MET A 197 7.52 -13.48 2.37
CA MET A 197 7.53 -14.53 3.36
C MET A 197 6.13 -14.81 3.93
N LYS A 198 5.39 -13.75 4.27
CA LYS A 198 4.00 -13.88 4.73
C LYS A 198 3.13 -14.57 3.68
N ASN A 199 3.18 -14.12 2.41
CA ASN A 199 2.38 -14.70 1.33
C ASN A 199 2.71 -16.18 1.10
N MET A 200 3.99 -16.54 1.15
CA MET A 200 4.45 -17.94 1.07
C MET A 200 3.86 -18.76 2.22
N ILE A 201 3.97 -18.28 3.46
CA ILE A 201 3.42 -18.95 4.64
C ILE A 201 1.91 -19.20 4.47
N GLU A 202 1.13 -18.17 4.08
CA GLU A 202 -0.31 -18.29 3.87
C GLU A 202 -0.69 -19.24 2.74
N SER A 203 0.11 -19.31 1.67
CA SER A 203 -0.16 -20.20 0.53
C SER A 203 0.19 -21.66 0.79
N GLU A 204 1.14 -21.91 1.69
CA GLU A 204 1.69 -23.27 1.88
C GLU A 204 1.27 -23.94 3.21
N MET A 205 0.74 -23.20 4.18
CA MET A 205 0.46 -23.69 5.53
C MET A 205 -0.41 -24.96 5.58
N VAL A 206 -1.49 -25.02 4.80
CA VAL A 206 -2.41 -26.17 4.78
C VAL A 206 -1.72 -27.42 4.20
N ARG A 207 -1.00 -27.24 3.09
CA ARG A 207 -0.20 -28.32 2.50
C ARG A 207 0.89 -28.80 3.45
N ALA A 208 1.60 -27.88 4.08
CA ALA A 208 2.69 -28.18 5.01
C ALA A 208 2.19 -29.00 6.21
N LEU A 209 1.01 -28.65 6.76
CA LEU A 209 0.40 -29.41 7.85
C LEU A 209 0.05 -30.83 7.39
N SER A 210 -0.61 -30.98 6.24
CA SER A 210 -1.02 -32.29 5.71
C SER A 210 0.17 -33.18 5.32
N LYS A 211 1.33 -32.60 4.99
CA LYS A 211 2.56 -33.32 4.63
C LYS A 211 3.50 -33.55 5.82
N GLY A 212 3.13 -33.16 7.05
CA GLY A 212 3.94 -33.34 8.23
C GLY A 212 5.23 -32.52 8.22
N GLU A 213 5.24 -31.36 7.55
CA GLU A 213 6.39 -30.47 7.52
C GLU A 213 6.59 -29.74 8.86
N PHE A 214 5.58 -29.74 9.75
CA PHE A 214 5.72 -29.23 11.11
C PHE A 214 6.25 -30.33 12.04
N VAL A 215 7.45 -30.09 12.58
CA VAL A 215 8.14 -31.04 13.46
C VAL A 215 8.16 -30.48 14.87
N VAL A 216 7.87 -31.34 15.85
CA VAL A 216 7.89 -30.96 17.27
C VAL A 216 9.23 -31.38 17.88
N TYR A 217 9.95 -30.39 18.41
CA TYR A 217 11.14 -30.58 19.22
C TYR A 217 10.76 -30.51 20.69
N TYR A 218 11.47 -31.28 21.54
CA TYR A 218 11.23 -31.31 22.95
C TYR A 218 12.44 -30.75 23.69
N GLN A 219 12.24 -29.58 24.35
CA GLN A 219 13.27 -28.97 25.19
C GLN A 219 13.09 -29.47 26.63
N PRO A 220 14.08 -30.21 27.21
CA PRO A 220 13.93 -30.73 28.56
C PRO A 220 13.92 -29.63 29.60
N LYS A 221 13.08 -29.81 30.64
CA LYS A 221 13.03 -28.98 31.86
C LYS A 221 13.66 -29.76 32.99
N TYR A 222 14.63 -29.16 33.64
CA TYR A 222 15.35 -29.75 34.77
C TYR A 222 14.90 -29.14 36.09
N GLU A 223 14.80 -29.99 37.12
CA GLU A 223 14.69 -29.55 38.51
C GLU A 223 16.07 -29.12 38.99
N LEU A 224 16.17 -27.87 39.48
CA LEU A 224 17.47 -27.30 39.86
C LEU A 224 18.09 -27.93 41.11
N ALA A 225 17.28 -28.62 41.93
CA ALA A 225 17.72 -29.19 43.21
C ALA A 225 18.54 -30.49 43.02
N ASN A 226 18.24 -31.29 41.99
CA ASN A 226 18.81 -32.65 41.79
C ASN A 226 19.20 -32.94 40.34
N ASP A 227 19.10 -31.93 39.46
CA ASP A 227 19.44 -31.99 38.01
C ASP A 227 18.67 -33.10 37.25
N THR A 228 17.45 -33.41 37.72
CA THR A 228 16.60 -34.43 37.08
C THR A 228 15.65 -33.79 36.09
N ILE A 229 15.34 -34.50 34.99
CA ILE A 229 14.37 -34.07 33.98
C ILE A 229 12.95 -34.25 34.58
N ILE A 230 12.21 -33.16 34.74
CA ILE A 230 10.84 -33.16 35.26
C ILE A 230 9.78 -32.95 34.15
N GLY A 231 10.21 -32.69 32.93
CA GLY A 231 9.29 -32.46 31.80
C GLY A 231 10.01 -31.98 30.59
N ALA A 232 9.24 -31.62 29.56
CA ALA A 232 9.79 -30.99 28.36
C ALA A 232 8.78 -29.99 27.78
N GLU A 233 9.28 -28.97 27.11
CA GLU A 233 8.47 -28.04 26.32
C GLU A 233 8.44 -28.50 24.87
N ALA A 234 7.24 -28.58 24.31
CA ALA A 234 7.02 -28.91 22.91
C ALA A 234 7.17 -27.65 22.05
N LEU A 235 8.19 -27.62 21.22
CA LEU A 235 8.57 -26.49 20.40
C LEU A 235 8.43 -26.86 18.91
N VAL A 236 7.42 -26.32 18.24
CA VAL A 236 7.19 -26.56 16.82
C VAL A 236 8.25 -25.86 15.95
N ARG A 237 8.66 -26.50 14.86
CA ARG A 237 9.50 -25.93 13.79
C ARG A 237 8.88 -26.33 12.46
N TRP A 238 8.92 -25.45 11.48
CA TRP A 238 8.49 -25.78 10.13
C TRP A 238 9.70 -26.20 9.30
N ASN A 239 9.81 -27.48 9.00
CA ASN A 239 10.86 -28.03 8.13
C ASN A 239 10.45 -27.89 6.67
N HIS A 240 10.65 -26.70 6.12
CA HIS A 240 10.28 -26.37 4.74
C HIS A 240 11.31 -26.92 3.77
N LYS A 241 10.86 -27.66 2.73
CA LYS A 241 11.74 -28.38 1.81
C LYS A 241 12.73 -27.52 1.03
N GLU A 242 12.40 -26.26 0.74
CA GLU A 242 13.26 -25.36 -0.02
C GLU A 242 14.00 -24.35 0.86
N LYS A 243 13.42 -23.97 2.01
CA LYS A 243 13.95 -22.93 2.89
C LYS A 243 14.61 -23.47 4.16
N GLY A 244 14.57 -24.78 4.35
CA GLY A 244 15.03 -25.39 5.59
C GLY A 244 14.12 -25.09 6.77
N ILE A 245 14.68 -24.99 7.97
CA ILE A 245 13.90 -24.77 9.19
C ILE A 245 13.47 -23.31 9.31
N ILE A 246 12.16 -23.08 9.25
CA ILE A 246 11.54 -21.76 9.49
C ILE A 246 11.20 -21.66 10.99
N SER A 247 11.65 -20.57 11.63
CA SER A 247 11.43 -20.30 13.06
C SER A 247 9.95 -20.01 13.36
N PRO A 248 9.42 -20.43 14.52
CA PRO A 248 8.07 -20.11 14.99
C PRO A 248 7.76 -18.62 15.00
N GLY A 249 8.72 -17.78 15.37
CA GLY A 249 8.56 -16.31 15.35
C GLY A 249 8.24 -15.71 13.97
N VAL A 250 8.42 -16.47 12.89
CA VAL A 250 8.10 -16.05 11.53
C VAL A 250 6.68 -16.45 11.14
N PHE A 251 6.25 -17.67 11.43
CA PHE A 251 4.96 -18.20 10.97
C PHE A 251 3.82 -18.09 12.00
N ILE A 252 4.10 -18.22 13.30
CA ILE A 252 3.06 -18.12 14.33
C ILE A 252 2.28 -16.81 14.25
N PRO A 253 2.91 -15.61 14.15
CA PRO A 253 2.15 -14.37 14.03
C PRO A 253 1.27 -14.26 12.76
N VAL A 254 1.57 -15.04 11.72
CA VAL A 254 0.72 -15.16 10.52
C VAL A 254 -0.48 -16.05 10.83
N PHE A 255 -0.25 -17.20 11.47
CA PHE A 255 -1.30 -18.16 11.82
C PHE A 255 -2.30 -17.62 12.86
N GLU A 256 -1.83 -16.85 13.85
CA GLU A 256 -2.69 -16.14 14.80
C GLU A 256 -3.63 -15.16 14.09
N ARG A 257 -3.13 -14.43 13.07
CA ARG A 257 -3.94 -13.44 12.34
C ARG A 257 -4.98 -14.05 11.41
N ASN A 258 -4.72 -15.22 10.84
CA ASN A 258 -5.63 -15.88 9.92
C ASN A 258 -6.42 -17.04 10.55
N GLY A 259 -6.21 -17.33 11.85
CA GLY A 259 -6.88 -18.38 12.61
C GLY A 259 -6.30 -19.77 12.46
N PHE A 260 -5.31 -20.00 11.59
CA PHE A 260 -4.69 -21.30 11.35
C PHE A 260 -3.88 -21.83 12.55
N ILE A 261 -3.62 -20.97 13.54
CA ILE A 261 -2.93 -21.36 14.79
C ILE A 261 -3.67 -22.50 15.49
N VAL A 262 -5.00 -22.54 15.43
CA VAL A 262 -5.83 -23.58 16.06
C VAL A 262 -5.55 -24.95 15.44
N ASP A 263 -5.45 -25.04 14.11
CA ASP A 263 -5.14 -26.29 13.41
C ASP A 263 -3.72 -26.77 13.74
N LEU A 264 -2.77 -25.84 13.84
CA LEU A 264 -1.40 -26.15 14.23
C LEU A 264 -1.35 -26.66 15.68
N ASP A 265 -2.07 -26.04 16.60
CA ASP A 265 -2.10 -26.46 18.03
C ASP A 265 -2.66 -27.88 18.16
N PHE A 266 -3.76 -28.20 17.50
CA PHE A 266 -4.29 -29.58 17.49
C PHE A 266 -3.30 -30.56 16.91
N TYR A 267 -2.60 -30.22 15.84
CA TYR A 267 -1.55 -31.04 15.27
C TYR A 267 -0.41 -31.28 16.28
N VAL A 268 0.07 -30.24 16.95
CA VAL A 268 1.14 -30.36 17.97
C VAL A 268 0.69 -31.25 19.13
N TYR A 269 -0.55 -31.08 19.65
CA TYR A 269 -1.11 -31.95 20.69
C TYR A 269 -1.12 -33.41 20.24
N GLU A 270 -1.55 -33.69 19.01
CA GLU A 270 -1.54 -35.07 18.48
C GLU A 270 -0.14 -35.67 18.43
N GLN A 271 0.87 -34.91 17.98
CA GLN A 271 2.26 -35.36 17.95
C GLN A 271 2.80 -35.64 19.37
N VAL A 272 2.49 -34.77 20.34
CA VAL A 272 2.89 -34.95 21.75
C VAL A 272 2.26 -36.21 22.34
N LEU A 273 0.97 -36.44 22.11
CA LEU A 273 0.27 -37.65 22.59
C LEU A 273 0.82 -38.92 21.95
N LYS A 274 1.13 -38.91 20.66
CA LYS A 274 1.78 -40.05 19.97
C LYS A 274 3.16 -40.38 20.58
N MET A 275 3.94 -39.35 20.86
CA MET A 275 5.25 -39.52 21.49
C MET A 275 5.14 -40.09 22.92
N GLN A 276 4.21 -39.56 23.74
CA GLN A 276 3.98 -40.05 25.08
C GLN A 276 3.51 -41.51 25.07
N LYS A 277 2.55 -41.85 24.19
CA LYS A 277 2.12 -43.24 24.03
C LYS A 277 3.29 -44.16 23.68
N HIS A 278 4.11 -43.78 22.69
CA HIS A 278 5.29 -44.57 22.28
C HIS A 278 6.27 -44.80 23.45
N ARG A 279 6.47 -43.77 24.30
CA ARG A 279 7.32 -43.90 25.50
C ARG A 279 6.74 -44.88 26.54
N LEU A 280 5.42 -44.81 26.78
CA LEU A 280 4.73 -45.72 27.68
C LEU A 280 4.77 -47.19 27.19
N ASP A 281 4.67 -47.38 25.89
CA ASP A 281 4.73 -48.71 25.26
C ASP A 281 6.17 -49.33 25.30
N MET A 282 7.21 -48.50 25.49
CA MET A 282 8.60 -48.95 25.59
C MET A 282 9.07 -49.20 27.05
N GLY A 283 8.27 -48.88 28.07
CA GLY A 283 8.61 -49.00 29.48
C GLY A 283 9.33 -47.74 29.96
#